data_61ae879ee2c0aefcd2408f9547b27771
#
_entry.id   61ae879ee2c0aefcd2408f9547b27771
#
_cell.length_a   1.000
_cell.length_b   1.000
_cell.length_c   1.000
_cell.angle_alpha   90.00
_cell.angle_beta   90.00
_cell.angle_gamma   90.00
#
_symmetry.space_group_name_H-M   'P 1'
#
loop_
_entity.id
_entity.type
_entity.pdbx_description
1 polymer ?
#
loop_
_entity_poly.entity_id
_entity_poly.type
_entity_poly.pdbx_seq_one_letter_code
_entity_poly.pdbx_strand_id
1 'polypeptide(L)'
;MNRTLIRNTPLGSLHGSLDLPDQPRGLVLLARAHHAPVDAWITANLAARHFAVCSMELLTAQESRFADATQSVPKLTERLLDLLDMLRHDGDTESLPLAIFASGDASPAALRAAAQRDTQVKALACHGGLIDRAGLQALKLLAAPLCMLLDTEDEPAKTASERAFPHLAVAHECHLLTPGEDPVLRTAAWFNLHLSR
;
A
#
# COMPACT_ATOMS: atom_id res chain seq x y z
N MET A 1 1.56 -16.59 -13.09
CA MET A 1 0.10 -16.59 -13.47
C MET A 1 -0.45 -15.18 -13.25
N ASN A 2 -1.23 -14.65 -14.18
CA ASN A 2 -1.91 -13.35 -14.00
C ASN A 2 -3.43 -13.59 -13.97
N ARG A 3 -4.13 -13.00 -13.02
CA ARG A 3 -5.58 -13.14 -12.84
C ARG A 3 -6.22 -11.77 -12.67
N THR A 4 -7.24 -11.46 -13.48
CA THR A 4 -8.05 -10.26 -13.34
C THR A 4 -8.94 -10.38 -12.09
N LEU A 5 -9.02 -9.31 -11.32
CA LEU A 5 -9.89 -9.18 -10.15
C LEU A 5 -10.96 -8.13 -10.41
N ILE A 6 -12.19 -8.44 -9.99
CA ILE A 6 -13.31 -7.50 -10.05
C ILE A 6 -14.02 -7.54 -8.70
N ARG A 7 -14.22 -6.38 -8.08
CA ARG A 7 -14.98 -6.23 -6.85
C ARG A 7 -16.17 -5.30 -7.09
N ASN A 8 -17.37 -5.82 -6.94
CA ASN A 8 -18.58 -5.02 -7.08
C ASN A 8 -18.86 -4.21 -5.82
N THR A 9 -19.24 -2.96 -6.01
CA THR A 9 -19.68 -2.03 -4.97
C THR A 9 -21.01 -1.39 -5.36
N PRO A 10 -21.75 -0.76 -4.45
CA PRO A 10 -22.98 -0.05 -4.79
C PRO A 10 -22.82 1.06 -5.85
N LEU A 11 -21.61 1.59 -6.00
CA LEU A 11 -21.29 2.69 -6.92
C LEU A 11 -20.45 2.24 -8.13
N GLY A 12 -20.53 0.96 -8.50
CA GLY A 12 -19.82 0.40 -9.65
C GLY A 12 -18.81 -0.68 -9.24
N SER A 13 -17.95 -1.06 -10.17
CA SER A 13 -16.95 -2.10 -9.94
C SER A 13 -15.56 -1.52 -9.79
N LEU A 14 -14.77 -2.10 -8.90
CA LEU A 14 -13.33 -1.91 -8.79
C LEU A 14 -12.64 -2.96 -9.64
N HIS A 15 -11.62 -2.58 -10.37
CA HIS A 15 -10.85 -3.45 -11.24
C HIS A 15 -9.41 -3.58 -10.76
N GLY A 16 -8.84 -4.76 -10.97
CA GLY A 16 -7.47 -5.02 -10.57
C GLY A 16 -6.92 -6.29 -11.16
N SER A 17 -5.72 -6.65 -10.73
CA SER A 17 -5.03 -7.87 -11.12
C SER A 17 -4.29 -8.47 -9.93
N LEU A 18 -4.10 -9.78 -10.01
CA LEU A 18 -3.21 -10.53 -9.13
C LEU A 18 -2.16 -11.23 -9.99
N ASP A 19 -0.93 -10.81 -9.85
CA ASP A 19 0.24 -11.41 -10.48
C ASP A 19 0.92 -12.36 -9.50
N LEU A 20 0.97 -13.65 -9.86
CA LEU A 20 1.55 -14.72 -9.06
C LEU A 20 2.76 -15.30 -9.81
N PRO A 21 3.99 -14.96 -9.42
CA PRO A 21 5.19 -15.64 -9.90
C PRO A 21 5.28 -17.06 -9.32
N ASP A 22 6.16 -17.87 -9.89
CA ASP A 22 6.44 -19.19 -9.32
C ASP A 22 7.12 -19.03 -7.96
N GLN A 23 6.60 -19.76 -6.95
CA GLN A 23 7.10 -19.76 -5.57
C GLN A 23 7.24 -18.35 -4.96
N PRO A 24 6.15 -17.60 -4.83
CA PRO A 24 6.21 -16.26 -4.27
C PRO A 24 6.66 -16.28 -2.81
N ARG A 25 7.55 -15.37 -2.44
CA ARG A 25 8.05 -15.24 -1.07
C ARG A 25 7.16 -14.40 -0.16
N GLY A 26 6.24 -13.67 -0.74
CA GLY A 26 5.27 -12.81 -0.05
C GLY A 26 4.33 -12.16 -1.04
N LEU A 27 3.31 -11.52 -0.52
CA LEU A 27 2.30 -10.79 -1.28
C LEU A 27 2.44 -9.29 -1.01
N VAL A 28 2.44 -8.50 -2.07
CA VAL A 28 2.40 -7.03 -1.99
C VAL A 28 1.05 -6.53 -2.51
N LEU A 29 0.30 -5.85 -1.65
CA LEU A 29 -0.89 -5.10 -2.06
C LEU A 29 -0.46 -3.69 -2.48
N LEU A 30 -0.63 -3.36 -3.76
CA LEU A 30 -0.45 -1.99 -4.26
C LEU A 30 -1.68 -1.16 -3.91
N ALA A 31 -1.53 -0.21 -3.00
CA ALA A 31 -2.58 0.68 -2.55
C ALA A 31 -2.46 2.04 -3.23
N ARG A 32 -3.37 2.29 -4.18
CA ARG A 32 -3.45 3.54 -4.94
C ARG A 32 -4.91 3.90 -5.19
N ALA A 33 -5.26 5.16 -5.12
CA ALA A 33 -6.64 5.60 -5.37
C ALA A 33 -7.13 5.22 -6.78
N HIS A 34 -6.27 5.43 -7.78
CA HIS A 34 -6.50 5.07 -9.18
C HIS A 34 -5.28 4.38 -9.76
N HIS A 35 -5.48 3.51 -10.76
CA HIS A 35 -4.37 2.98 -11.53
C HIS A 35 -3.57 4.10 -12.20
N ALA A 36 -2.25 3.95 -12.14
CA ALA A 36 -1.33 4.80 -12.84
C ALA A 36 -0.50 3.97 -13.85
N PRO A 37 -0.03 4.55 -14.96
CA PRO A 37 0.80 3.82 -15.93
C PRO A 37 2.03 3.16 -15.30
N VAL A 38 2.57 3.76 -14.24
CA VAL A 38 3.70 3.21 -13.48
C VAL A 38 3.37 1.92 -12.71
N ASP A 39 2.09 1.63 -12.44
CA ASP A 39 1.70 0.45 -11.66
C ASP A 39 2.08 -0.87 -12.34
N ALA A 40 1.96 -0.95 -13.67
CA ALA A 40 2.40 -2.11 -14.43
C ALA A 40 3.92 -2.35 -14.30
N TRP A 41 4.70 -1.28 -14.32
CA TRP A 41 6.14 -1.36 -14.13
C TRP A 41 6.52 -1.75 -12.70
N ILE A 42 5.84 -1.19 -11.68
CA ILE A 42 6.03 -1.56 -10.27
C ILE A 42 5.71 -3.05 -10.09
N THR A 43 4.56 -3.51 -10.59
CA THR A 43 4.14 -4.91 -10.54
C THR A 43 5.17 -5.83 -11.16
N ALA A 44 5.64 -5.54 -12.38
CA ALA A 44 6.63 -6.35 -13.07
C ALA A 44 7.97 -6.43 -12.29
N ASN A 45 8.41 -5.32 -11.71
CA ASN A 45 9.65 -5.27 -10.94
C ASN A 45 9.57 -6.01 -9.60
N LEU A 46 8.42 -5.98 -8.91
CA LEU A 46 8.20 -6.76 -7.70
C LEU A 46 8.04 -8.25 -8.03
N ALA A 47 7.31 -8.60 -9.10
CA ALA A 47 7.15 -9.98 -9.55
C ALA A 47 8.50 -10.62 -9.97
N ALA A 48 9.38 -9.86 -10.65
CA ALA A 48 10.74 -10.29 -10.97
C ALA A 48 11.60 -10.59 -9.72
N ARG A 49 11.19 -10.11 -8.55
CA ARG A 49 11.81 -10.37 -7.25
C ARG A 49 11.05 -11.42 -6.42
N HIS A 50 10.19 -12.21 -7.08
CA HIS A 50 9.38 -13.25 -6.49
C HIS A 50 8.34 -12.77 -5.45
N PHE A 51 7.83 -11.56 -5.58
CA PHE A 51 6.64 -11.15 -4.85
C PHE A 51 5.39 -11.39 -5.70
N ALA A 52 4.36 -11.99 -5.11
CA ALA A 52 3.02 -11.89 -5.65
C ALA A 52 2.55 -10.43 -5.50
N VAL A 53 1.85 -9.90 -6.49
CA VAL A 53 1.39 -8.50 -6.47
C VAL A 53 -0.10 -8.43 -6.77
N CYS A 54 -0.85 -7.90 -5.80
CA CYS A 54 -2.25 -7.53 -6.01
C CYS A 54 -2.31 -6.02 -6.25
N SER A 55 -2.77 -5.62 -7.44
CA SER A 55 -3.03 -4.23 -7.79
C SER A 55 -4.52 -4.06 -8.00
N MET A 56 -5.18 -3.18 -7.25
CA MET A 56 -6.60 -2.89 -7.40
C MET A 56 -6.90 -1.42 -7.18
N GLU A 57 -7.77 -0.87 -8.01
CA GLU A 57 -8.32 0.47 -7.82
C GLU A 57 -9.10 0.53 -6.50
N LEU A 58 -8.96 1.62 -5.75
CA LEU A 58 -9.71 1.86 -4.52
C LEU A 58 -10.97 2.70 -4.75
N LEU A 59 -11.08 3.34 -5.91
CA LEU A 59 -12.22 4.15 -6.30
C LEU A 59 -12.80 3.65 -7.62
N THR A 60 -14.14 3.62 -7.70
CA THR A 60 -14.83 3.33 -8.94
C THR A 60 -14.77 4.53 -9.88
N ALA A 61 -15.04 4.33 -11.17
CA ALA A 61 -15.12 5.42 -12.16
C ALA A 61 -16.19 6.47 -11.81
N GLN A 62 -17.24 6.08 -11.10
CA GLN A 62 -18.26 7.01 -10.62
C GLN A 62 -17.77 7.84 -9.43
N GLU A 63 -17.10 7.20 -8.48
CA GLU A 63 -16.55 7.87 -7.29
C GLU A 63 -15.44 8.86 -7.66
N SER A 64 -14.61 8.56 -8.64
CA SER A 64 -13.52 9.42 -9.10
C SER A 64 -13.98 10.74 -9.73
N ARG A 65 -15.26 10.90 -10.00
CA ARG A 65 -15.81 12.18 -10.47
C ARG A 65 -15.93 13.24 -9.38
N PHE A 66 -15.85 12.83 -8.11
CA PHE A 66 -15.90 13.77 -6.98
C PHE A 66 -14.48 14.26 -6.65
N ALA A 67 -14.32 15.59 -6.59
CA ALA A 67 -13.02 16.23 -6.42
C ALA A 67 -12.22 15.72 -5.19
N ASP A 68 -12.95 15.42 -4.09
CA ASP A 68 -12.32 15.00 -2.83
C ASP A 68 -12.26 13.48 -2.63
N ALA A 69 -12.61 12.68 -3.66
CA ALA A 69 -12.73 11.24 -3.52
C ALA A 69 -11.38 10.58 -3.13
N THR A 70 -10.27 11.01 -3.74
CA THR A 70 -8.93 10.49 -3.44
C THR A 70 -8.46 10.84 -2.04
N GLN A 71 -8.98 11.91 -1.45
CA GLN A 71 -8.59 12.40 -0.13
C GLN A 71 -9.43 11.82 1.02
N SER A 72 -10.43 10.99 0.71
CA SER A 72 -11.28 10.35 1.73
C SER A 72 -10.56 9.18 2.40
N VAL A 73 -9.73 9.47 3.40
CA VAL A 73 -9.03 8.44 4.19
C VAL A 73 -9.98 7.36 4.70
N PRO A 74 -11.17 7.66 5.27
CA PRO A 74 -12.10 6.62 5.73
C PRO A 74 -12.53 5.67 4.61
N LYS A 75 -12.93 6.20 3.44
CA LYS A 75 -13.36 5.39 2.30
C LYS A 75 -12.24 4.50 1.76
N LEU A 76 -11.05 5.08 1.55
CA LEU A 76 -9.90 4.30 1.07
C LEU A 76 -9.49 3.23 2.09
N THR A 77 -9.59 3.51 3.40
CA THR A 77 -9.34 2.52 4.46
C THR A 77 -10.34 1.37 4.38
N GLU A 78 -11.63 1.64 4.26
CA GLU A 78 -12.69 0.62 4.10
C GLU A 78 -12.39 -0.30 2.91
N ARG A 79 -12.05 0.28 1.74
CA ARG A 79 -11.68 -0.46 0.54
C ARG A 79 -10.46 -1.36 0.76
N LEU A 80 -9.43 -0.84 1.43
CA LEU A 80 -8.24 -1.62 1.75
C LEU A 80 -8.55 -2.77 2.72
N LEU A 81 -9.40 -2.56 3.71
CA LEU A 81 -9.84 -3.61 4.61
C LEU A 81 -10.60 -4.72 3.87
N ASP A 82 -11.50 -4.36 2.95
CA ASP A 82 -12.21 -5.32 2.09
C ASP A 82 -11.24 -6.14 1.22
N LEU A 83 -10.20 -5.50 0.67
CA LEU A 83 -9.17 -6.19 -0.11
C LEU A 83 -8.31 -7.11 0.76
N LEU A 84 -7.93 -6.69 1.94
CA LEU A 84 -7.19 -7.50 2.89
C LEU A 84 -8.00 -8.74 3.31
N ASP A 85 -9.31 -8.59 3.54
CA ASP A 85 -10.19 -9.71 3.83
C ASP A 85 -10.33 -10.66 2.62
N MET A 86 -10.42 -10.14 1.41
CA MET A 86 -10.44 -10.95 0.19
C MET A 86 -9.16 -11.77 0.05
N LEU A 87 -7.99 -11.14 0.18
CA LEU A 87 -6.69 -11.79 0.04
C LEU A 87 -6.42 -12.84 1.13
N ARG A 88 -6.98 -12.65 2.32
CA ARG A 88 -6.88 -13.61 3.43
C ARG A 88 -7.63 -14.92 3.18
N HIS A 89 -8.69 -14.86 2.36
CA HIS A 89 -9.53 -16.02 2.05
C HIS A 89 -9.33 -16.57 0.63
N ASP A 90 -8.35 -16.04 -0.09
CA ASP A 90 -8.00 -16.50 -1.43
C ASP A 90 -6.92 -17.59 -1.34
N GLY A 91 -7.22 -18.79 -1.86
CA GLY A 91 -6.35 -19.97 -1.73
C GLY A 91 -4.95 -19.82 -2.29
N ASP A 92 -4.74 -18.90 -3.23
CA ASP A 92 -3.42 -18.63 -3.81
C ASP A 92 -2.58 -17.67 -2.94
N THR A 93 -3.22 -16.89 -2.04
CA THR A 93 -2.56 -15.82 -1.29
C THR A 93 -2.63 -15.95 0.23
N GLU A 94 -3.56 -16.74 0.77
CA GLU A 94 -3.83 -16.86 2.22
C GLU A 94 -2.60 -17.23 3.07
N SER A 95 -1.69 -18.02 2.51
CA SER A 95 -0.48 -18.47 3.19
C SER A 95 0.72 -17.53 3.05
N LEU A 96 0.61 -16.48 2.22
CA LEU A 96 1.71 -15.57 1.94
C LEU A 96 1.78 -14.45 2.99
N PRO A 97 2.97 -14.13 3.53
CA PRO A 97 3.14 -12.94 4.34
C PRO A 97 2.86 -11.70 3.48
N LEU A 98 2.06 -10.77 4.01
CA LEU A 98 1.52 -9.64 3.26
C LEU A 98 2.16 -8.32 3.67
N ALA A 99 2.57 -7.54 2.67
CA ALA A 99 2.96 -6.14 2.80
C ALA A 99 2.05 -5.23 1.97
N ILE A 100 2.02 -3.95 2.32
CA ILE A 100 1.32 -2.92 1.53
C ILE A 100 2.36 -1.94 1.00
N PHE A 101 2.30 -1.66 -0.31
CA PHE A 101 2.98 -0.53 -0.93
C PHE A 101 1.95 0.52 -1.33
N ALA A 102 1.90 1.61 -0.59
CA ALA A 102 0.97 2.70 -0.81
C ALA A 102 1.63 3.90 -1.48
N SER A 103 0.85 4.70 -2.22
CA SER A 103 1.34 5.92 -2.86
C SER A 103 0.36 7.08 -2.70
N GLY A 104 0.91 8.26 -2.42
CA GLY A 104 0.16 9.52 -2.36
C GLY A 104 -1.02 9.46 -1.38
N ASP A 105 -2.21 9.80 -1.85
CA ASP A 105 -3.43 9.87 -1.04
C ASP A 105 -3.84 8.53 -0.38
N ALA A 106 -3.38 7.40 -0.89
CA ALA A 106 -3.65 6.10 -0.29
C ALA A 106 -2.75 5.79 0.94
N SER A 107 -1.63 6.49 1.11
CA SER A 107 -0.68 6.24 2.21
C SER A 107 -1.32 6.35 3.61
N PRO A 108 -2.06 7.40 3.98
CA PRO A 108 -2.70 7.47 5.30
C PRO A 108 -3.76 6.39 5.50
N ALA A 109 -4.47 5.99 4.44
CA ALA A 109 -5.44 4.91 4.51
C ALA A 109 -4.77 3.54 4.70
N ALA A 110 -3.62 3.32 4.07
CA ALA A 110 -2.83 2.09 4.24
C ALA A 110 -2.31 1.94 5.67
N LEU A 111 -1.80 3.01 6.30
CA LEU A 111 -1.41 2.98 7.71
C LEU A 111 -2.61 2.62 8.60
N ARG A 112 -3.76 3.21 8.32
CA ARG A 112 -4.99 2.99 9.07
C ARG A 112 -5.53 1.57 8.94
N ALA A 113 -5.47 0.99 7.74
CA ALA A 113 -5.85 -0.39 7.48
C ALA A 113 -4.87 -1.38 8.14
N ALA A 114 -3.57 -1.12 8.05
CA ALA A 114 -2.54 -1.95 8.68
C ALA A 114 -2.64 -1.94 10.22
N ALA A 115 -2.95 -0.79 10.83
CA ALA A 115 -3.18 -0.70 12.27
C ALA A 115 -4.40 -1.53 12.74
N GLN A 116 -5.37 -1.80 11.85
CA GLN A 116 -6.53 -2.64 12.13
C GLN A 116 -6.32 -4.12 11.74
N ARG A 117 -5.23 -4.45 11.07
CA ARG A 117 -4.86 -5.79 10.58
C ARG A 117 -3.43 -6.15 10.99
N ASP A 118 -3.10 -5.93 12.24
CA ASP A 118 -1.77 -6.07 12.85
C ASP A 118 -1.15 -7.46 12.65
N THR A 119 -1.97 -8.51 12.65
CA THR A 119 -1.52 -9.88 12.42
C THR A 119 -1.35 -10.23 10.95
N GLN A 120 -2.05 -9.54 10.04
CA GLN A 120 -2.04 -9.81 8.61
C GLN A 120 -0.97 -9.01 7.88
N VAL A 121 -0.87 -7.70 8.16
CA VAL A 121 0.09 -6.82 7.49
C VAL A 121 1.43 -6.86 8.21
N LYS A 122 2.46 -7.34 7.54
CA LYS A 122 3.81 -7.55 8.11
C LYS A 122 4.76 -6.39 7.86
N ALA A 123 4.52 -5.60 6.83
CA ALA A 123 5.33 -4.43 6.51
C ALA A 123 4.54 -3.41 5.68
N LEU A 124 4.95 -2.16 5.77
CA LEU A 124 4.45 -1.05 4.97
C LEU A 124 5.60 -0.33 4.28
N ALA A 125 5.38 0.08 3.03
CA ALA A 125 6.17 1.09 2.36
C ALA A 125 5.21 2.13 1.78
N CYS A 126 5.50 3.41 1.95
CA CYS A 126 4.69 4.51 1.45
C CYS A 126 5.55 5.45 0.61
N HIS A 127 5.14 5.71 -0.63
CA HIS A 127 5.75 6.71 -1.49
C HIS A 127 4.93 7.99 -1.47
N GLY A 128 5.41 8.97 -0.72
CA GLY A 128 4.72 10.22 -0.46
C GLY A 128 3.44 10.06 0.36
N GLY A 129 2.62 11.12 0.33
CA GLY A 129 1.34 11.18 1.00
C GLY A 129 1.38 11.75 2.42
N LEU A 130 0.22 12.25 2.86
CA LEU A 130 0.05 12.93 4.15
C LEU A 130 -0.27 11.92 5.25
N ILE A 131 0.73 11.17 5.71
CA ILE A 131 0.55 10.04 6.64
C ILE A 131 0.02 10.45 8.02
N ASP A 132 0.20 11.71 8.44
CA ASP A 132 -0.40 12.26 9.67
C ASP A 132 -1.94 12.23 9.62
N ARG A 133 -2.55 12.23 8.42
CA ARG A 133 -4.01 12.07 8.21
C ARG A 133 -4.53 10.67 8.56
N ALA A 134 -3.67 9.69 8.80
CA ALA A 134 -4.09 8.39 9.33
C ALA A 134 -4.75 8.54 10.70
N GLY A 135 -4.39 9.58 11.44
CA GLY A 135 -4.89 9.89 12.76
C GLY A 135 -4.04 9.26 13.87
N LEU A 136 -3.98 9.95 14.98
CA LEU A 136 -3.10 9.63 16.12
C LEU A 136 -3.28 8.19 16.63
N GLN A 137 -4.51 7.71 16.68
CA GLN A 137 -4.79 6.35 17.15
C GLN A 137 -4.20 5.29 16.21
N ALA A 138 -4.37 5.45 14.90
CA ALA A 138 -3.80 4.52 13.94
C ALA A 138 -2.27 4.52 13.98
N LEU A 139 -1.64 5.69 14.10
CA LEU A 139 -0.19 5.80 14.23
C LEU A 139 0.33 5.07 15.48
N LYS A 140 -0.33 5.22 16.63
CA LYS A 140 0.05 4.54 17.87
C LYS A 140 -0.19 3.03 17.87
N LEU A 141 -1.20 2.56 17.14
CA LEU A 141 -1.59 1.14 17.06
C LEU A 141 -0.92 0.40 15.91
N LEU A 142 -0.19 1.09 15.03
CA LEU A 142 0.51 0.45 13.93
C LEU A 142 1.55 -0.53 14.49
N ALA A 143 1.42 -1.82 14.11
CA ALA A 143 2.36 -2.88 14.49
C ALA A 143 3.34 -3.22 13.36
N ALA A 144 2.97 -2.94 12.12
CA ALA A 144 3.81 -3.20 10.96
C ALA A 144 4.93 -2.14 10.83
N PRO A 145 6.20 -2.54 10.62
CA PRO A 145 7.28 -1.61 10.35
C PRO A 145 7.02 -0.81 9.07
N LEU A 146 7.43 0.46 9.07
CA LEU A 146 7.13 1.46 8.04
C LEU A 146 8.38 1.97 7.35
N CYS A 147 8.42 1.91 6.02
CA CYS A 147 9.37 2.62 5.18
C CYS A 147 8.67 3.79 4.46
N MET A 148 9.14 5.01 4.71
CA MET A 148 8.71 6.20 3.97
C MET A 148 9.71 6.53 2.86
N LEU A 149 9.19 6.71 1.66
CA LEU A 149 9.92 7.15 0.47
C LEU A 149 9.38 8.54 0.10
N LEU A 150 10.21 9.54 0.21
CA LEU A 150 9.81 10.93 0.00
C LEU A 150 10.63 11.55 -1.13
N ASP A 151 9.95 12.10 -2.11
CA ASP A 151 10.63 12.89 -3.13
C ASP A 151 11.22 14.17 -2.49
N THR A 152 12.42 14.55 -2.91
CA THR A 152 13.13 15.69 -2.32
C THR A 152 12.39 17.01 -2.43
N GLU A 153 11.42 17.11 -3.32
CA GLU A 153 10.61 18.31 -3.55
C GLU A 153 9.21 18.25 -2.88
N ASP A 154 8.83 17.10 -2.30
CA ASP A 154 7.52 16.92 -1.66
C ASP A 154 7.52 17.42 -0.21
N GLU A 155 7.57 18.73 -0.03
CA GLU A 155 7.53 19.37 1.29
C GLU A 155 6.28 19.04 2.12
N PRO A 156 5.06 18.93 1.54
CA PRO A 156 3.89 18.51 2.31
C PRO A 156 4.03 17.11 2.92
N ALA A 157 4.54 16.13 2.16
CA ALA A 157 4.73 14.77 2.66
C ALA A 157 5.84 14.69 3.71
N LYS A 158 6.92 15.46 3.57
CA LYS A 158 7.98 15.58 4.59
C LYS A 158 7.41 16.09 5.90
N THR A 159 6.71 17.22 5.85
CA THR A 159 6.06 17.82 7.05
C THR A 159 5.08 16.86 7.71
N ALA A 160 4.27 16.15 6.92
CA ALA A 160 3.34 15.14 7.45
C ALA A 160 4.07 13.97 8.12
N SER A 161 5.20 13.53 7.56
CA SER A 161 6.04 12.47 8.13
C SER A 161 6.67 12.91 9.45
N GLU A 162 7.21 14.12 9.51
CA GLU A 162 7.79 14.69 10.74
C GLU A 162 6.76 14.76 11.89
N ARG A 163 5.49 15.07 11.56
CA ARG A 163 4.40 15.07 12.54
C ARG A 163 3.99 13.66 12.98
N ALA A 164 4.05 12.69 12.08
CA ALA A 164 3.59 11.32 12.34
C ALA A 164 4.62 10.49 13.11
N PHE A 165 5.91 10.59 12.79
CA PHE A 165 6.98 9.72 13.34
C PHE A 165 7.06 9.69 14.85
N PRO A 166 6.91 10.80 15.60
CA PRO A 166 6.93 10.76 17.08
C PRO A 166 5.82 9.89 17.70
N HIS A 167 4.80 9.53 16.92
CA HIS A 167 3.67 8.73 17.38
C HIS A 167 3.76 7.25 16.99
N LEU A 168 4.76 6.87 16.21
CA LEU A 168 5.01 5.48 15.83
C LEU A 168 5.80 4.75 16.90
N ALA A 169 5.29 3.59 17.34
CA ALA A 169 6.00 2.71 18.28
C ALA A 169 6.84 1.64 17.56
N VAL A 170 6.70 1.53 16.23
CA VAL A 170 7.35 0.51 15.40
C VAL A 170 8.65 1.04 14.78
N ALA A 171 9.49 0.10 14.33
CA ALA A 171 10.64 0.43 13.48
C ALA A 171 10.17 1.16 12.22
N HIS A 172 10.79 2.30 11.93
CA HIS A 172 10.50 3.05 10.73
C HIS A 172 11.76 3.67 10.15
N GLU A 173 11.78 3.78 8.82
CA GLU A 173 12.84 4.42 8.05
C GLU A 173 12.25 5.47 7.12
N CYS A 174 13.03 6.48 6.81
CA CYS A 174 12.68 7.52 5.86
C CYS A 174 13.82 7.72 4.86
N HIS A 175 13.52 7.57 3.58
CA HIS A 175 14.47 7.76 2.49
C HIS A 175 14.01 8.92 1.62
N LEU A 176 14.91 9.90 1.42
CA LEU A 176 14.71 10.95 0.44
C LEU A 176 15.15 10.43 -0.93
N LEU A 177 14.23 10.43 -1.88
CA LEU A 177 14.49 10.02 -3.26
C LEU A 177 14.93 11.21 -4.08
N THR A 178 16.08 11.07 -4.73
CA THR A 178 16.52 12.05 -5.73
C THR A 178 15.74 11.89 -7.03
N PRO A 179 15.64 12.93 -7.87
CA PRO A 179 14.98 12.83 -9.17
C PRO A 179 15.51 11.66 -10.00
N GLY A 180 14.60 10.75 -10.42
CA GLY A 180 14.95 9.54 -11.18
C GLY A 180 15.36 8.33 -10.34
N GLU A 181 15.41 8.43 -9.03
CA GLU A 181 15.64 7.28 -8.16
C GLU A 181 14.40 6.37 -8.13
N ASP A 182 14.64 5.06 -8.21
CA ASP A 182 13.58 4.06 -8.25
C ASP A 182 13.06 3.69 -6.84
N PRO A 183 11.82 4.06 -6.49
CA PRO A 183 11.25 3.71 -5.19
C PRO A 183 11.08 2.19 -5.00
N VAL A 184 10.95 1.42 -6.08
CA VAL A 184 10.71 -0.03 -6.00
C VAL A 184 11.92 -0.79 -5.47
N LEU A 185 13.14 -0.32 -5.76
CA LEU A 185 14.35 -0.95 -5.23
C LEU A 185 14.37 -0.89 -3.69
N ARG A 186 14.09 0.27 -3.13
CA ARG A 186 14.02 0.48 -1.67
C ARG A 186 12.86 -0.33 -1.06
N THR A 187 11.68 -0.26 -1.67
CA THR A 187 10.50 -1.02 -1.26
C THR A 187 10.78 -2.53 -1.24
N ALA A 188 11.38 -3.08 -2.29
CA ALA A 188 11.68 -4.49 -2.37
C ALA A 188 12.72 -4.93 -1.32
N ALA A 189 13.74 -4.11 -1.06
CA ALA A 189 14.72 -4.38 0.00
C ALA A 189 14.04 -4.41 1.38
N TRP A 190 13.16 -3.43 1.67
CA TRP A 190 12.38 -3.36 2.89
C TRP A 190 11.51 -4.60 3.08
N PHE A 191 10.77 -4.99 2.04
CA PHE A 191 9.90 -6.17 2.11
C PHE A 191 10.69 -7.47 2.23
N ASN A 192 11.84 -7.59 1.58
CA ASN A 192 12.72 -8.73 1.78
C ASN A 192 13.16 -8.89 3.24
N LEU A 193 13.41 -7.79 3.94
CA LEU A 193 13.81 -7.81 5.34
C LEU A 193 12.67 -8.27 6.26
N HIS A 194 11.44 -7.84 5.98
CA HIS A 194 10.31 -8.00 6.91
C HIS A 194 9.32 -9.11 6.52
N LEU A 195 9.36 -9.63 5.29
CA LEU A 195 8.54 -10.76 4.84
C LEU A 195 9.30 -12.09 4.83
N SER A 196 10.55 -12.12 5.29
CA SER A 196 11.31 -13.38 5.44
C SER A 196 10.60 -14.26 6.47
N ARG A 197 10.36 -15.52 6.06
CA ARG A 197 9.81 -16.56 6.95
C ARG A 197 10.85 -17.01 7.94
#